data_57a43141dc42906b7e8ae566ab178bff
#
_entry.id   57a43141dc42906b7e8ae566ab178bff
#
_cell.length_a   1.000
_cell.length_b   1.000
_cell.length_c   1.000
_cell.angle_alpha   90.00
_cell.angle_beta   90.00
_cell.angle_gamma   90.00
#
_symmetry.space_group_name_H-M   'P 1'
#
loop_
_entity.id
_entity.type
_entity.pdbx_description
1 polymer ?
#
loop_
_entity_poly.entity_id
_entity_poly.type
_entity_poly.pdbx_seq_one_letter_code
_entity_poly.pdbx_strand_id
1 'polypeptide(L)'
;MTADDGRRRDDAAAPGHDVPTGSDGGQPSPAGGGSVQPVLADEGTTSVPEPEPRPKADATAEVAVINKPTAIGFVAPALGLIGVFMMFPAVWALYLGLTNYRVTGTAAREPEFVGTDNFTRALEDPLFTSSLWITLIFMAFSGVVGQMGLGFTLAWLFRRWRGWTRRTIEVLVIMSWIIPGSVVAFLWRAFLDGEGGTLNSLIPGDVTTEWLLRQPLLAIIVFNIWRGTAFAMLLFDAALNTLPPSHLETAKVSGASTWQTLRDIVFPAVRGHMLTTALLVSMWTFNLFTPFLLTGGGPNYQTEVLAIYVYRVGFGQGDFGFGSAVSAVMLVINLIIALVYFRVLRDRRKKS
;
A
#
# COMPACT_ATOMS: atom_id res chain seq x y z
N MET A 1 31.52 -1.84 56.89
CA MET A 1 32.26 -0.58 57.02
C MET A 1 31.33 0.47 56.43
N THR A 2 30.44 0.91 57.27
CA THR A 2 30.32 2.25 57.88
C THR A 2 30.00 3.28 56.85
N ALA A 3 28.81 3.74 56.85
CA ALA A 3 28.15 4.79 57.67
C ALA A 3 27.95 5.99 56.75
N ASP A 4 26.84 6.53 56.58
CA ASP A 4 25.93 7.24 57.50
C ASP A 4 25.83 8.72 57.12
N ASP A 5 24.67 9.22 57.26
CA ASP A 5 24.21 10.55 57.68
C ASP A 5 24.02 11.59 56.53
N GLY A 6 22.93 12.29 56.38
CA GLY A 6 21.92 12.67 57.35
C GLY A 6 21.51 14.11 57.11
N ARG A 7 20.18 14.41 57.13
CA ARG A 7 19.57 15.68 57.60
C ARG A 7 19.75 16.93 56.69
N ARG A 8 18.81 17.79 56.51
CA ARG A 8 17.58 18.31 57.15
C ARG A 8 16.99 19.35 56.16
N ARG A 9 15.68 19.41 56.05
CA ARG A 9 14.74 20.47 56.47
C ARG A 9 15.20 21.92 56.27
N ASP A 10 14.33 22.68 55.61
CA ASP A 10 13.54 23.83 56.11
C ASP A 10 12.73 24.39 54.98
N ASP A 11 11.39 24.36 55.02
CA ASP A 11 10.44 25.37 55.47
C ASP A 11 10.59 26.79 54.90
N ALA A 12 9.56 27.26 54.19
CA ALA A 12 8.89 28.55 54.31
C ALA A 12 7.91 28.76 53.17
N ALA A 13 6.62 28.64 53.40
CA ALA A 13 5.70 29.73 53.74
C ALA A 13 5.11 30.47 52.56
N ALA A 14 3.78 30.30 52.41
CA ALA A 14 2.86 31.12 51.58
C ALA A 14 2.61 32.51 52.24
N PRO A 15 2.01 33.46 51.52
CA PRO A 15 0.70 33.98 51.88
C PRO A 15 -0.19 34.10 50.60
N GLY A 16 -1.47 33.89 50.54
CA GLY A 16 -2.61 34.32 51.32
C GLY A 16 -3.15 35.66 50.91
N HIS A 17 -4.18 35.74 50.06
CA HIS A 17 -5.12 36.88 50.02
C HIS A 17 -6.49 36.40 49.51
N ASP A 18 -7.38 36.33 50.40
CA ASP A 18 -8.63 36.97 50.73
C ASP A 18 -9.71 37.04 49.67
N VAL A 19 -10.80 36.34 49.99
CA VAL A 19 -12.18 36.52 49.50
C VAL A 19 -12.89 37.58 50.32
N PRO A 20 -13.77 38.36 49.74
CA PRO A 20 -14.99 38.66 50.51
C PRO A 20 -16.27 38.23 49.81
N THR A 21 -17.02 37.49 50.58
CA THR A 21 -18.49 37.27 50.48
C THR A 21 -19.25 38.52 50.83
N GLY A 22 -20.34 38.81 50.10
CA GLY A 22 -21.33 39.83 50.43
C GLY A 22 -22.69 39.51 49.81
N SER A 23 -23.55 38.89 50.60
CA SER A 23 -24.97 38.73 50.43
C SER A 23 -25.70 40.05 50.58
N ASP A 24 -26.81 40.25 49.81
CA ASP A 24 -28.14 40.68 50.26
C ASP A 24 -29.00 40.92 49.04
N GLY A 25 -30.11 40.45 48.91
CA GLY A 25 -31.40 40.40 49.47
C GLY A 25 -32.25 41.62 49.08
N GLY A 26 -33.33 41.42 48.28
CA GLY A 26 -34.37 42.42 48.19
C GLY A 26 -35.17 42.50 46.88
N GLN A 27 -36.20 41.71 46.75
CA GLN A 27 -37.39 42.16 46.01
C GLN A 27 -38.15 43.18 46.84
N PRO A 28 -38.85 44.18 46.19
CA PRO A 28 -40.29 44.01 46.03
C PRO A 28 -40.89 44.60 44.74
N SER A 29 -42.08 44.12 44.40
CA SER A 29 -43.17 44.59 43.54
C SER A 29 -44.02 45.65 44.25
N PRO A 30 -45.10 46.25 43.69
CA PRO A 30 -45.41 46.71 42.33
C PRO A 30 -46.01 48.14 42.30
N ALA A 31 -46.54 48.52 41.15
CA ALA A 31 -47.58 49.54 40.91
C ALA A 31 -47.13 50.95 40.53
N GLY A 32 -47.69 51.45 39.41
CA GLY A 32 -47.80 52.85 39.05
C GLY A 32 -48.04 53.05 37.56
N GLY A 33 -49.30 53.10 37.14
CA GLY A 33 -49.64 53.46 35.77
C GLY A 33 -49.30 54.91 35.47
N GLY A 34 -48.84 55.17 34.28
CA GLY A 34 -48.63 56.50 33.73
C GLY A 34 -48.69 56.42 32.21
N SER A 35 -49.79 56.88 31.68
CA SER A 35 -50.00 57.10 30.24
C SER A 35 -49.02 58.14 29.73
N VAL A 36 -48.18 57.78 28.77
CA VAL A 36 -47.33 58.73 28.04
C VAL A 36 -47.75 58.74 26.58
N GLN A 37 -48.18 59.92 26.13
CA GLN A 37 -48.54 60.23 24.76
C GLN A 37 -47.36 60.03 23.81
N PRO A 38 -47.55 59.69 22.52
CA PRO A 38 -46.50 59.54 21.55
C PRO A 38 -46.02 60.95 21.13
N VAL A 39 -44.76 61.25 21.40
CA VAL A 39 -44.02 62.34 20.80
C VAL A 39 -43.64 61.94 19.39
N LEU A 40 -44.22 62.67 18.41
CA LEU A 40 -43.76 62.61 17.02
C LEU A 40 -42.30 63.07 16.97
N ALA A 41 -41.39 62.18 16.82
CA ALA A 41 -39.98 62.52 16.56
C ALA A 41 -39.73 62.52 15.04
N ASP A 42 -39.24 63.67 14.64
CA ASP A 42 -38.71 64.10 13.38
C ASP A 42 -37.98 63.00 12.59
N GLU A 43 -38.43 62.77 11.33
CA GLU A 43 -37.78 61.87 10.37
C GLU A 43 -36.45 62.50 9.90
N GLY A 44 -35.40 62.31 10.70
CA GLY A 44 -34.03 62.47 10.22
C GLY A 44 -33.64 61.22 9.45
N THR A 45 -33.78 61.28 8.12
CA THR A 45 -33.32 60.24 7.17
C THR A 45 -31.79 60.13 7.28
N THR A 46 -31.32 59.28 8.17
CA THR A 46 -29.95 58.79 8.07
C THR A 46 -29.92 57.70 6.96
N SER A 47 -29.51 58.11 5.77
CA SER A 47 -29.20 57.23 4.69
C SER A 47 -28.09 56.28 5.16
N VAL A 48 -28.47 55.01 5.39
CA VAL A 48 -27.52 53.90 5.53
C VAL A 48 -26.75 53.86 4.21
N PRO A 49 -25.41 54.04 4.18
CA PRO A 49 -24.66 53.94 2.93
C PRO A 49 -24.91 52.56 2.36
N GLU A 50 -25.39 52.54 1.14
CA GLU A 50 -25.53 51.30 0.33
C GLU A 50 -24.19 50.59 0.32
N PRO A 51 -24.12 49.27 0.68
CA PRO A 51 -22.83 48.57 0.68
C PRO A 51 -22.29 48.61 -0.72
N GLU A 52 -21.07 49.17 -0.85
CA GLU A 52 -20.33 49.18 -2.11
C GLU A 52 -20.40 47.77 -2.74
N PRO A 53 -20.70 47.69 -4.05
CA PRO A 53 -20.74 46.45 -4.75
C PRO A 53 -19.37 45.79 -4.58
N ARG A 54 -19.33 44.65 -3.88
CA ARG A 54 -18.12 43.83 -3.77
C ARG A 54 -17.58 43.67 -5.19
N PRO A 55 -16.29 43.94 -5.43
CA PRO A 55 -15.72 43.67 -6.73
C PRO A 55 -16.02 42.24 -7.07
N LYS A 56 -16.74 42.02 -8.17
CA LYS A 56 -16.91 40.69 -8.74
C LYS A 56 -15.50 40.15 -8.90
N ALA A 57 -15.12 39.24 -8.02
CA ALA A 57 -13.92 38.45 -8.22
C ALA A 57 -14.13 37.80 -9.58
N ASP A 58 -13.43 38.29 -10.60
CA ASP A 58 -13.24 37.61 -11.87
C ASP A 58 -12.50 36.32 -11.57
N ALA A 59 -13.24 35.38 -10.94
CA ALA A 59 -12.80 34.01 -10.70
C ALA A 59 -13.04 33.14 -11.95
N THR A 60 -12.90 33.73 -13.11
CA THR A 60 -12.42 33.01 -14.27
C THR A 60 -10.89 33.22 -14.28
N ALA A 61 -10.19 32.52 -13.39
CA ALA A 61 -8.84 32.10 -13.73
C ALA A 61 -9.02 31.39 -15.08
N GLU A 62 -8.68 32.09 -16.15
CA GLU A 62 -8.52 31.50 -17.48
C GLU A 62 -7.61 30.29 -17.24
N VAL A 63 -8.22 29.09 -17.17
CA VAL A 63 -7.47 27.86 -17.29
C VAL A 63 -6.79 28.02 -18.63
N ALA A 64 -5.52 28.39 -18.61
CA ALA A 64 -4.72 28.59 -19.79
C ALA A 64 -4.89 27.33 -20.63
N VAL A 65 -5.69 27.41 -21.67
CA VAL A 65 -5.90 26.30 -22.60
C VAL A 65 -4.56 26.11 -23.28
N ILE A 66 -3.77 25.18 -22.70
CA ILE A 66 -2.44 24.85 -23.22
C ILE A 66 -2.67 24.35 -24.64
N ASN A 67 -2.18 25.12 -25.61
CA ASN A 67 -2.27 24.74 -27.03
C ASN A 67 -1.64 23.35 -27.22
N LYS A 68 -2.27 22.53 -28.07
CA LYS A 68 -1.80 21.15 -28.35
C LYS A 68 -0.28 21.04 -28.58
N PRO A 69 0.37 21.93 -29.39
CA PRO A 69 1.83 21.87 -29.60
C PRO A 69 2.62 22.14 -28.31
N THR A 70 2.16 23.07 -27.48
CA THR A 70 2.81 23.38 -26.19
C THR A 70 2.67 22.18 -25.24
N ALA A 71 1.49 21.55 -25.15
CA ALA A 71 1.29 20.35 -24.35
C ALA A 71 2.18 19.19 -24.81
N ILE A 72 2.29 18.98 -26.13
CA ILE A 72 3.19 17.96 -26.71
C ILE A 72 4.64 18.31 -26.37
N GLY A 73 5.06 19.58 -26.47
CA GLY A 73 6.43 20.02 -26.13
C GLY A 73 6.81 19.73 -24.68
N PHE A 74 5.87 19.87 -23.73
CA PHE A 74 6.10 19.52 -22.30
C PHE A 74 6.17 18.01 -22.06
N VAL A 75 5.41 17.22 -22.80
CA VAL A 75 5.34 15.75 -22.61
C VAL A 75 6.38 15.01 -23.46
N ALA A 76 6.85 15.60 -24.57
CA ALA A 76 7.75 14.95 -25.51
C ALA A 76 9.07 14.44 -24.87
N PRO A 77 9.75 15.16 -23.97
CA PRO A 77 10.97 14.65 -23.33
C PRO A 77 10.70 13.38 -22.51
N ALA A 78 9.60 13.35 -21.75
CA ALA A 78 9.21 12.18 -20.95
C ALA A 78 8.84 11.00 -21.86
N LEU A 79 8.08 11.24 -22.93
CA LEU A 79 7.74 10.20 -23.92
C LEU A 79 9.00 9.68 -24.66
N GLY A 80 9.94 10.56 -24.96
CA GLY A 80 11.22 10.18 -25.55
C GLY A 80 12.02 9.24 -24.63
N LEU A 81 12.12 9.57 -23.34
CA LEU A 81 12.78 8.71 -22.35
C LEU A 81 12.07 7.36 -22.20
N ILE A 82 10.74 7.36 -22.11
CA ILE A 82 9.95 6.12 -22.07
C ILE A 82 10.18 5.28 -23.34
N GLY A 83 10.17 5.92 -24.53
CA GLY A 83 10.39 5.24 -25.81
C GLY A 83 11.77 4.57 -25.85
N VAL A 84 12.81 5.31 -25.47
CA VAL A 84 14.20 4.80 -25.56
C VAL A 84 14.51 3.79 -24.46
N PHE A 85 14.15 4.08 -23.18
CA PHE A 85 14.62 3.26 -22.07
C PHE A 85 13.63 2.17 -21.63
N MET A 86 12.37 2.25 -22.01
CA MET A 86 11.35 1.25 -21.67
C MET A 86 10.84 0.50 -22.90
N MET A 87 10.43 1.21 -23.95
CA MET A 87 9.80 0.56 -25.11
C MET A 87 10.82 -0.15 -25.97
N PHE A 88 11.97 0.47 -26.27
CA PHE A 88 13.01 -0.17 -27.10
C PHE A 88 13.52 -1.49 -26.48
N PRO A 89 13.96 -1.56 -25.21
CA PRO A 89 14.37 -2.83 -24.62
C PRO A 89 13.26 -3.88 -24.56
N ALA A 90 11.99 -3.46 -24.34
CA ALA A 90 10.87 -4.38 -24.36
C ALA A 90 10.64 -5.00 -25.74
N VAL A 91 10.62 -4.17 -26.79
CA VAL A 91 10.48 -4.65 -28.18
C VAL A 91 11.68 -5.51 -28.58
N TRP A 92 12.90 -5.11 -28.15
CA TRP A 92 14.09 -5.90 -28.39
C TRP A 92 14.03 -7.28 -27.71
N ALA A 93 13.57 -7.35 -26.47
CA ALA A 93 13.36 -8.62 -25.77
C ALA A 93 12.31 -9.50 -26.49
N LEU A 94 11.22 -8.91 -26.98
CA LEU A 94 10.23 -9.64 -27.79
C LEU A 94 10.84 -10.19 -29.08
N TYR A 95 11.67 -9.40 -29.75
CA TYR A 95 12.39 -9.84 -30.95
C TYR A 95 13.35 -11.00 -30.63
N LEU A 96 14.13 -10.89 -29.55
CA LEU A 96 15.03 -11.98 -29.10
C LEU A 96 14.25 -13.27 -28.84
N GLY A 97 13.04 -13.18 -28.30
CA GLY A 97 12.18 -14.34 -28.08
C GLY A 97 11.80 -15.12 -29.36
N LEU A 98 11.93 -14.49 -30.52
CA LEU A 98 11.71 -15.09 -31.83
C LEU A 98 13.00 -15.63 -32.47
N THR A 99 14.13 -15.59 -31.77
CA THR A 99 15.44 -16.02 -32.24
C THR A 99 16.02 -17.12 -31.34
N ASN A 100 17.00 -17.86 -31.87
CA ASN A 100 17.76 -18.84 -31.09
C ASN A 100 18.97 -18.23 -30.35
N TYR A 101 18.95 -16.90 -30.07
CA TYR A 101 20.08 -16.18 -29.50
C TYR A 101 20.56 -16.78 -28.17
N ARG A 102 21.85 -17.08 -28.10
CA ARG A 102 22.57 -17.57 -26.92
C ARG A 102 23.80 -16.75 -26.66
N VAL A 103 24.31 -16.75 -25.43
CA VAL A 103 25.54 -16.02 -25.06
C VAL A 103 26.80 -16.70 -25.65
N THR A 104 26.74 -17.99 -25.91
CA THR A 104 27.87 -18.80 -26.40
C THR A 104 27.48 -19.64 -27.61
N GLY A 105 28.48 -20.10 -28.35
CA GLY A 105 28.32 -20.95 -29.52
C GLY A 105 28.04 -20.16 -30.80
N THR A 106 27.59 -20.86 -31.85
CA THR A 106 27.26 -20.28 -33.17
C THR A 106 26.14 -19.28 -33.09
N ALA A 107 25.08 -19.58 -32.33
CA ALA A 107 23.92 -18.74 -32.15
C ALA A 107 24.20 -17.41 -31.42
N ALA A 108 25.42 -17.25 -30.83
CA ALA A 108 25.87 -15.96 -30.28
C ALA A 108 26.37 -15.01 -31.38
N ARG A 109 26.94 -15.55 -32.46
CA ARG A 109 27.53 -14.78 -33.56
C ARG A 109 26.53 -14.57 -34.69
N GLU A 110 25.75 -15.59 -34.98
CA GLU A 110 24.79 -15.64 -36.06
C GLU A 110 23.46 -16.18 -35.53
N PRO A 111 22.67 -15.34 -34.82
CA PRO A 111 21.37 -15.75 -34.32
C PRO A 111 20.38 -15.89 -35.49
N GLU A 112 19.72 -17.02 -35.54
CA GLU A 112 18.68 -17.32 -36.54
C GLU A 112 17.31 -16.96 -36.02
N PHE A 113 16.43 -16.56 -36.93
CA PHE A 113 15.00 -16.36 -36.63
C PHE A 113 14.30 -17.73 -36.60
N VAL A 114 13.80 -18.12 -35.42
CA VAL A 114 13.10 -19.40 -35.20
C VAL A 114 11.60 -19.25 -35.02
N GLY A 115 11.08 -18.04 -35.19
CA GLY A 115 9.64 -17.78 -35.06
C GLY A 115 9.10 -18.13 -33.69
N THR A 116 8.11 -19.01 -33.62
CA THR A 116 7.41 -19.35 -32.35
C THR A 116 7.96 -20.58 -31.62
N ASP A 117 9.07 -21.17 -32.09
CA ASP A 117 9.61 -22.43 -31.52
C ASP A 117 9.96 -22.30 -30.02
N ASN A 118 10.50 -21.15 -29.62
CA ASN A 118 10.77 -20.90 -28.19
C ASN A 118 9.49 -20.88 -27.33
N PHE A 119 8.39 -20.39 -27.89
CA PHE A 119 7.10 -20.36 -27.18
C PHE A 119 6.50 -21.79 -27.06
N THR A 120 6.58 -22.58 -28.15
CA THR A 120 6.17 -23.99 -28.11
C THR A 120 6.99 -24.75 -27.10
N ARG A 121 8.32 -24.60 -27.14
CA ARG A 121 9.23 -25.18 -26.15
C ARG A 121 8.89 -24.79 -24.71
N ALA A 122 8.52 -23.52 -24.47
CA ALA A 122 8.12 -23.08 -23.12
C ALA A 122 6.84 -23.79 -22.64
N LEU A 123 5.86 -23.96 -23.51
CA LEU A 123 4.61 -24.64 -23.14
C LEU A 123 4.80 -26.15 -22.92
N GLU A 124 5.78 -26.76 -23.57
CA GLU A 124 6.13 -28.17 -23.43
C GLU A 124 7.07 -28.43 -22.25
N ASP A 125 7.73 -27.41 -21.70
CA ASP A 125 8.67 -27.58 -20.56
C ASP A 125 7.88 -27.78 -19.25
N PRO A 126 8.03 -28.97 -18.59
CA PRO A 126 7.37 -29.21 -17.30
C PRO A 126 7.79 -28.22 -16.20
N LEU A 127 9.03 -27.70 -16.25
CA LEU A 127 9.52 -26.73 -15.29
C LEU A 127 8.86 -25.34 -15.47
N PHE A 128 8.55 -24.95 -16.71
CA PHE A 128 7.76 -23.74 -16.97
C PHE A 128 6.37 -23.86 -16.33
N THR A 129 5.69 -24.99 -16.60
CA THR A 129 4.35 -25.24 -16.06
C THR A 129 4.36 -25.27 -14.53
N SER A 130 5.35 -25.93 -13.93
CA SER A 130 5.53 -25.95 -12.46
C SER A 130 5.78 -24.56 -11.90
N SER A 131 6.69 -23.80 -12.52
CA SER A 131 7.02 -22.43 -12.10
C SER A 131 5.82 -21.47 -12.22
N LEU A 132 4.99 -21.65 -13.24
CA LEU A 132 3.74 -20.90 -13.38
C LEU A 132 2.78 -21.21 -12.21
N TRP A 133 2.56 -22.47 -11.88
CA TRP A 133 1.70 -22.85 -10.75
C TRP A 133 2.24 -22.34 -9.41
N ILE A 134 3.54 -22.49 -9.16
CA ILE A 134 4.19 -21.96 -7.96
C ILE A 134 3.99 -20.45 -7.87
N THR A 135 4.13 -19.72 -8.99
CA THR A 135 3.92 -18.27 -9.04
C THR A 135 2.48 -17.90 -8.72
N LEU A 136 1.50 -18.62 -9.27
CA LEU A 136 0.08 -18.37 -9.00
C LEU A 136 -0.29 -18.68 -7.54
N ILE A 137 0.21 -19.77 -6.98
CA ILE A 137 0.02 -20.12 -5.55
C ILE A 137 0.69 -19.03 -4.67
N PHE A 138 1.94 -18.70 -4.98
CA PHE A 138 2.67 -17.65 -4.26
C PHE A 138 1.94 -16.32 -4.31
N MET A 139 1.48 -15.88 -5.47
CA MET A 139 0.72 -14.65 -5.65
C MET A 139 -0.62 -14.68 -4.89
N ALA A 140 -1.38 -15.77 -4.99
CA ALA A 140 -2.66 -15.90 -4.34
C ALA A 140 -2.54 -15.87 -2.81
N PHE A 141 -1.66 -16.68 -2.25
CA PHE A 141 -1.55 -16.81 -0.79
C PHE A 141 -0.73 -15.69 -0.16
N SER A 142 0.39 -15.28 -0.73
CA SER A 142 1.18 -14.20 -0.14
C SER A 142 0.61 -12.82 -0.48
N GLY A 143 0.27 -12.56 -1.73
CA GLY A 143 -0.22 -11.26 -2.18
C GLY A 143 -1.69 -11.03 -1.79
N VAL A 144 -2.60 -11.79 -2.43
CA VAL A 144 -4.04 -11.50 -2.32
C VAL A 144 -4.59 -11.86 -0.93
N VAL A 145 -4.27 -13.02 -0.38
CA VAL A 145 -4.78 -13.42 0.94
C VAL A 145 -3.97 -12.76 2.06
N GLY A 146 -2.65 -12.95 2.06
CA GLY A 146 -1.80 -12.54 3.18
C GLY A 146 -1.61 -11.03 3.28
N GLN A 147 -1.01 -10.40 2.27
CA GLN A 147 -0.72 -8.96 2.31
C GLN A 147 -1.98 -8.11 2.40
N MET A 148 -3.00 -8.41 1.60
CA MET A 148 -4.25 -7.66 1.65
C MET A 148 -5.01 -7.91 2.95
N GLY A 149 -5.07 -9.16 3.42
CA GLY A 149 -5.73 -9.50 4.67
C GLY A 149 -5.11 -8.81 5.88
N LEU A 150 -3.79 -8.92 6.05
CA LEU A 150 -3.07 -8.23 7.13
C LEU A 150 -3.09 -6.71 6.95
N GLY A 151 -2.85 -6.22 5.73
CA GLY A 151 -2.86 -4.78 5.42
C GLY A 151 -4.21 -4.15 5.75
N PHE A 152 -5.33 -4.77 5.33
CA PHE A 152 -6.66 -4.30 5.70
C PHE A 152 -6.91 -4.36 7.20
N THR A 153 -6.52 -5.45 7.84
CA THR A 153 -6.69 -5.63 9.30
C THR A 153 -5.95 -4.54 10.07
N LEU A 154 -4.69 -4.27 9.73
CA LEU A 154 -3.89 -3.22 10.38
C LEU A 154 -4.48 -1.84 10.11
N ALA A 155 -4.84 -1.52 8.87
CA ALA A 155 -5.47 -0.24 8.53
C ALA A 155 -6.78 -0.03 9.31
N TRP A 156 -7.61 -1.08 9.45
CA TRP A 156 -8.84 -1.01 10.23
C TRP A 156 -8.59 -0.84 11.73
N LEU A 157 -7.63 -1.58 12.32
CA LEU A 157 -7.27 -1.46 13.73
C LEU A 157 -6.71 -0.08 14.05
N PHE A 158 -5.87 0.48 13.18
CA PHE A 158 -5.25 1.78 13.39
C PHE A 158 -6.25 2.94 13.39
N ARG A 159 -7.43 2.79 12.83
CA ARG A 159 -8.51 3.79 12.99
C ARG A 159 -9.02 3.89 14.42
N ARG A 160 -8.94 2.82 15.21
CA ARG A 160 -9.41 2.75 16.60
C ARG A 160 -8.30 3.03 17.61
N TRP A 161 -7.07 2.70 17.25
CA TRP A 161 -5.92 2.87 18.12
C TRP A 161 -5.34 4.27 17.99
N ARG A 162 -4.91 4.83 19.14
CA ARG A 162 -4.25 6.13 19.22
C ARG A 162 -3.04 5.99 20.14
N GLY A 163 -2.09 6.91 19.99
CA GLY A 163 -0.90 6.94 20.84
C GLY A 163 0.33 6.30 20.21
N TRP A 164 1.35 6.10 21.05
CA TRP A 164 2.67 5.70 20.57
C TRP A 164 2.70 4.24 20.08
N THR A 165 1.92 3.35 20.70
CA THR A 165 1.83 1.93 20.29
C THR A 165 1.43 1.80 18.80
N ARG A 166 0.40 2.53 18.37
CA ARG A 166 0.02 2.59 16.96
C ARG A 166 1.20 3.04 16.12
N ARG A 167 1.81 4.18 16.51
CA ARG A 167 2.91 4.79 15.75
C ARG A 167 4.11 3.85 15.61
N THR A 168 4.46 3.14 16.68
CA THR A 168 5.55 2.16 16.66
C THR A 168 5.27 1.01 15.72
N ILE A 169 4.07 0.39 15.80
CA ILE A 169 3.71 -0.72 14.91
C ILE A 169 3.67 -0.23 13.45
N GLU A 170 3.08 0.93 13.18
CA GLU A 170 3.03 1.53 11.85
C GLU A 170 4.44 1.75 11.27
N VAL A 171 5.35 2.31 12.05
CA VAL A 171 6.75 2.49 11.64
C VAL A 171 7.44 1.15 11.37
N LEU A 172 7.28 0.15 12.25
CA LEU A 172 7.88 -1.18 12.05
C LEU A 172 7.36 -1.87 10.77
N VAL A 173 6.05 -1.75 10.52
CA VAL A 173 5.44 -2.30 9.30
C VAL A 173 5.98 -1.58 8.06
N ILE A 174 6.04 -0.25 8.08
CA ILE A 174 6.53 0.55 6.94
C ILE A 174 8.02 0.29 6.70
N MET A 175 8.82 0.11 7.76
CA MET A 175 10.24 -0.23 7.63
C MET A 175 10.47 -1.52 6.86
N SER A 176 9.59 -2.53 7.00
CA SER A 176 9.70 -3.78 6.25
C SER A 176 9.70 -3.58 4.73
N TRP A 177 9.05 -2.52 4.27
CA TRP A 177 8.92 -2.20 2.85
C TRP A 177 9.99 -1.23 2.34
N ILE A 178 10.43 -0.28 3.20
CA ILE A 178 11.45 0.72 2.85
C ILE A 178 12.84 0.08 2.74
N ILE A 179 13.17 -0.88 3.62
CA ILE A 179 14.48 -1.55 3.59
C ILE A 179 14.67 -2.26 2.25
N PRO A 180 15.86 -2.12 1.61
CA PRO A 180 16.14 -2.79 0.35
C PRO A 180 15.84 -4.29 0.42
N GLY A 181 15.15 -4.81 -0.61
CA GLY A 181 14.70 -6.20 -0.63
C GLY A 181 15.81 -7.24 -0.48
N SER A 182 17.00 -6.94 -0.98
CA SER A 182 18.18 -7.81 -0.81
C SER A 182 18.62 -7.91 0.64
N VAL A 183 18.67 -6.77 1.35
CA VAL A 183 19.04 -6.75 2.78
C VAL A 183 18.04 -7.57 3.59
N VAL A 184 16.75 -7.33 3.38
CA VAL A 184 15.68 -8.07 4.08
C VAL A 184 15.75 -9.56 3.76
N ALA A 185 16.00 -9.94 2.51
CA ALA A 185 16.11 -11.35 2.14
C ALA A 185 17.24 -12.06 2.89
N PHE A 186 18.43 -11.44 2.99
CA PHE A 186 19.54 -12.01 3.75
C PHE A 186 19.27 -12.06 5.26
N LEU A 187 18.60 -11.05 5.84
CA LEU A 187 18.16 -11.09 7.24
C LEU A 187 17.17 -12.23 7.48
N TRP A 188 16.22 -12.45 6.59
CA TRP A 188 15.27 -13.56 6.69
C TRP A 188 15.96 -14.91 6.50
N ARG A 189 16.96 -15.01 5.63
CA ARG A 189 17.75 -16.23 5.47
C ARG A 189 18.48 -16.58 6.77
N ALA A 190 19.13 -15.59 7.41
CA ALA A 190 19.76 -15.77 8.70
C ALA A 190 18.77 -16.06 9.83
N PHE A 191 17.59 -15.44 9.79
CA PHE A 191 16.49 -15.69 10.76
C PHE A 191 15.97 -17.13 10.69
N LEU A 192 15.86 -17.70 9.48
CA LEU A 192 15.33 -19.03 9.19
C LEU A 192 16.40 -20.12 9.09
N ASP A 193 17.65 -19.80 9.39
CA ASP A 193 18.76 -20.77 9.34
C ASP A 193 18.53 -21.94 10.30
N GLY A 194 19.01 -23.14 9.90
CA GLY A 194 18.75 -24.37 10.66
C GLY A 194 19.56 -24.48 11.94
N GLU A 195 20.86 -24.13 11.88
CA GLU A 195 21.78 -24.35 12.99
C GLU A 195 21.82 -23.17 13.98
N GLY A 196 21.86 -21.93 13.47
CA GLY A 196 22.01 -20.73 14.29
C GLY A 196 20.88 -19.70 14.14
N GLY A 197 19.77 -20.08 13.47
CA GLY A 197 18.68 -19.16 13.17
C GLY A 197 17.91 -18.69 14.39
N THR A 198 17.60 -17.40 14.40
CA THR A 198 16.83 -16.80 15.50
C THR A 198 15.48 -17.45 15.70
N LEU A 199 14.80 -17.90 14.61
CA LEU A 199 13.51 -18.56 14.72
C LEU A 199 13.60 -19.86 15.55
N ASN A 200 14.60 -20.69 15.30
CA ASN A 200 14.83 -21.92 16.05
C ASN A 200 15.14 -21.62 17.52
N SER A 201 15.90 -20.56 17.81
CA SER A 201 16.22 -20.13 19.19
C SER A 201 15.01 -19.63 19.97
N LEU A 202 13.96 -19.15 19.30
CA LEU A 202 12.73 -18.67 19.94
C LEU A 202 11.72 -19.80 20.25
N ILE A 203 11.89 -20.96 19.63
CA ILE A 203 11.04 -22.12 19.85
C ILE A 203 11.60 -22.93 21.02
N PRO A 204 10.82 -23.21 22.08
CA PRO A 204 11.29 -24.00 23.21
C PRO A 204 11.73 -25.42 22.78
N GLY A 205 12.89 -25.86 23.27
CA GLY A 205 13.50 -27.15 22.92
C GLY A 205 14.65 -27.00 21.93
N ASP A 206 15.38 -28.08 21.69
CA ASP A 206 16.49 -28.11 20.71
C ASP A 206 15.95 -28.26 19.29
N VAL A 207 15.37 -27.17 18.76
CA VAL A 207 14.81 -27.14 17.41
C VAL A 207 15.89 -26.73 16.40
N THR A 208 16.24 -27.65 15.52
CA THR A 208 17.19 -27.46 14.40
C THR A 208 16.50 -27.62 13.05
N THR A 209 15.35 -26.96 12.89
CA THR A 209 14.57 -27.09 11.65
C THR A 209 15.16 -26.24 10.55
N GLU A 210 15.50 -26.87 9.43
CA GLU A 210 15.89 -26.24 8.18
C GLU A 210 14.67 -25.72 7.44
N TRP A 211 14.15 -24.56 7.85
CA TRP A 211 12.89 -23.99 7.35
C TRP A 211 12.87 -23.80 5.83
N LEU A 212 14.00 -23.36 5.26
CA LEU A 212 14.13 -23.11 3.83
C LEU A 212 14.26 -24.41 3.01
N LEU A 213 14.55 -25.54 3.65
CA LEU A 213 14.60 -26.85 3.01
C LEU A 213 13.32 -27.64 3.22
N ARG A 214 12.74 -27.61 4.43
CA ARG A 214 11.55 -28.41 4.77
C ARG A 214 10.25 -27.76 4.34
N GLN A 215 10.16 -26.44 4.41
CA GLN A 215 8.95 -25.66 4.10
C GLN A 215 9.28 -24.43 3.21
N PRO A 216 9.98 -24.60 2.09
CA PRO A 216 10.53 -23.51 1.33
C PRO A 216 9.45 -22.58 0.77
N LEU A 217 8.36 -23.12 0.25
CA LEU A 217 7.26 -22.33 -0.31
C LEU A 217 6.55 -21.52 0.79
N LEU A 218 6.31 -22.13 1.97
CA LEU A 218 5.72 -21.43 3.11
C LEU A 218 6.64 -20.31 3.59
N ALA A 219 7.94 -20.55 3.65
CA ALA A 219 8.93 -19.55 4.08
C ALA A 219 8.92 -18.31 3.17
N ILE A 220 8.92 -18.48 1.84
CA ILE A 220 8.85 -17.34 0.91
C ILE A 220 7.48 -16.67 0.92
N ILE A 221 6.38 -17.40 1.16
CA ILE A 221 5.04 -16.82 1.33
C ILE A 221 5.01 -15.92 2.56
N VAL A 222 5.45 -16.41 3.72
CA VAL A 222 5.46 -15.63 4.97
C VAL A 222 6.38 -14.40 4.85
N PHE A 223 7.57 -14.57 4.28
CA PHE A 223 8.46 -13.47 3.95
C PHE A 223 7.76 -12.38 3.13
N ASN A 224 7.10 -12.76 2.05
CA ASN A 224 6.44 -11.80 1.15
C ASN A 224 5.21 -11.16 1.81
N ILE A 225 4.45 -11.90 2.63
CA ILE A 225 3.36 -11.33 3.43
C ILE A 225 3.90 -10.23 4.33
N TRP A 226 4.92 -10.55 5.14
CA TRP A 226 5.51 -9.59 6.07
C TRP A 226 5.99 -8.33 5.34
N ARG A 227 6.72 -8.49 4.23
CA ARG A 227 7.28 -7.37 3.47
C ARG A 227 6.22 -6.52 2.78
N GLY A 228 5.24 -7.15 2.14
CA GLY A 228 4.26 -6.46 1.31
C GLY A 228 3.05 -5.91 2.07
N THR A 229 2.87 -6.30 3.34
CA THR A 229 1.75 -5.84 4.17
C THR A 229 1.72 -4.31 4.31
N ALA A 230 2.88 -3.65 4.40
CA ALA A 230 2.97 -2.20 4.50
C ALA A 230 2.31 -1.49 3.31
N PHE A 231 2.61 -1.93 2.10
CA PHE A 231 2.04 -1.34 0.89
C PHE A 231 0.51 -1.49 0.85
N ALA A 232 0.01 -2.71 1.13
CA ALA A 232 -1.43 -2.95 1.21
C ALA A 232 -2.10 -2.14 2.33
N MET A 233 -1.46 -2.03 3.51
CA MET A 233 -1.94 -1.24 4.64
C MET A 233 -2.10 0.24 4.27
N LEU A 234 -1.11 0.85 3.62
CA LEU A 234 -1.17 2.25 3.20
C LEU A 234 -2.32 2.50 2.20
N LEU A 235 -2.51 1.60 1.24
CA LEU A 235 -3.61 1.70 0.27
C LEU A 235 -4.97 1.56 0.95
N PHE A 236 -5.10 0.65 1.91
CA PHE A 236 -6.35 0.48 2.66
C PHE A 236 -6.60 1.62 3.66
N ASP A 237 -5.56 2.17 4.28
CA ASP A 237 -5.72 3.35 5.15
C ASP A 237 -6.25 4.54 4.34
N ALA A 238 -5.67 4.80 3.17
CA ALA A 238 -6.18 5.82 2.26
C ALA A 238 -7.63 5.55 1.83
N ALA A 239 -7.96 4.31 1.48
CA ALA A 239 -9.33 3.92 1.10
C ALA A 239 -10.33 4.08 2.25
N LEU A 240 -9.95 3.67 3.46
CA LEU A 240 -10.81 3.79 4.63
C LEU A 240 -11.04 5.26 5.02
N ASN A 241 -10.08 6.16 4.78
CA ASN A 241 -10.21 7.58 5.05
C ASN A 241 -11.20 8.30 4.12
N THR A 242 -11.60 7.68 3.01
CA THR A 242 -12.69 8.21 2.14
C THR A 242 -14.09 7.95 2.71
N LEU A 243 -14.23 7.12 3.76
CA LEU A 243 -15.51 6.80 4.36
C LEU A 243 -16.01 7.96 5.24
N PRO A 244 -17.20 8.52 4.98
CA PRO A 244 -17.79 9.54 5.84
C PRO A 244 -17.96 9.01 7.28
N PRO A 245 -17.52 9.76 8.30
CA PRO A 245 -17.66 9.35 9.71
C PRO A 245 -19.12 9.04 10.10
N SER A 246 -20.07 9.77 9.52
CA SER A 246 -21.51 9.61 9.77
C SER A 246 -22.01 8.18 9.51
N HIS A 247 -21.51 7.48 8.50
CA HIS A 247 -21.91 6.10 8.23
C HIS A 247 -21.51 5.15 9.36
N LEU A 248 -20.32 5.36 9.95
CA LEU A 248 -19.86 4.54 11.07
C LEU A 248 -20.55 4.90 12.39
N GLU A 249 -20.91 6.16 12.56
CA GLU A 249 -21.69 6.65 13.71
C GLU A 249 -23.11 6.11 13.67
N THR A 250 -23.78 6.16 12.52
CA THR A 250 -25.10 5.57 12.32
C THR A 250 -25.11 4.09 12.64
N ALA A 251 -24.09 3.34 12.17
CA ALA A 251 -23.97 1.92 12.49
C ALA A 251 -23.87 1.67 14.01
N LYS A 252 -23.08 2.48 14.72
CA LYS A 252 -22.95 2.38 16.18
C LYS A 252 -24.27 2.66 16.90
N VAL A 253 -24.98 3.72 16.50
CA VAL A 253 -26.28 4.09 17.08
C VAL A 253 -27.32 3.00 16.82
N SER A 254 -27.29 2.36 15.65
CA SER A 254 -28.17 1.23 15.29
C SER A 254 -27.79 -0.09 15.97
N GLY A 255 -26.75 -0.11 16.84
CA GLY A 255 -26.31 -1.32 17.53
C GLY A 255 -25.61 -2.36 16.66
N ALA A 256 -25.13 -1.97 15.47
CA ALA A 256 -24.45 -2.90 14.56
C ALA A 256 -23.11 -3.40 15.16
N SER A 257 -22.89 -4.71 15.10
CA SER A 257 -21.62 -5.31 15.49
C SER A 257 -20.49 -4.88 14.54
N THR A 258 -19.24 -5.06 14.97
CA THR A 258 -18.07 -4.76 14.11
C THR A 258 -18.11 -5.52 12.79
N TRP A 259 -18.53 -6.79 12.81
CA TRP A 259 -18.65 -7.61 11.59
C TRP A 259 -19.74 -7.10 10.66
N GLN A 260 -20.92 -6.73 11.19
CA GLN A 260 -21.99 -6.13 10.41
C GLN A 260 -21.53 -4.81 9.79
N THR A 261 -20.88 -3.95 10.57
CA THR A 261 -20.29 -2.70 10.06
C THR A 261 -19.31 -2.94 8.92
N LEU A 262 -18.41 -3.92 9.06
CA LEU A 262 -17.45 -4.28 8.00
C LEU A 262 -18.15 -4.80 6.75
N ARG A 263 -19.05 -5.76 6.91
CA ARG A 263 -19.73 -6.45 5.81
C ARG A 263 -20.67 -5.55 5.04
N ASP A 264 -21.49 -4.76 5.76
CA ASP A 264 -22.64 -4.06 5.18
C ASP A 264 -22.32 -2.60 4.80
N ILE A 265 -21.29 -2.00 5.41
CA ILE A 265 -20.90 -0.61 5.17
C ILE A 265 -19.51 -0.50 4.57
N VAL A 266 -18.49 -1.04 5.26
CA VAL A 266 -17.09 -0.79 4.89
C VAL A 266 -16.72 -1.50 3.59
N PHE A 267 -16.90 -2.82 3.50
CA PHE A 267 -16.52 -3.58 2.31
C PHE A 267 -17.25 -3.11 1.04
N PRO A 268 -18.57 -2.85 1.05
CA PRO A 268 -19.24 -2.28 -0.12
C PRO A 268 -18.69 -0.92 -0.53
N ALA A 269 -18.37 -0.05 0.43
CA ALA A 269 -17.89 1.29 0.15
C ALA A 269 -16.45 1.30 -0.41
N VAL A 270 -15.54 0.46 0.12
CA VAL A 270 -14.13 0.42 -0.32
C VAL A 270 -13.86 -0.65 -1.39
N ARG A 271 -14.88 -1.33 -1.91
CA ARG A 271 -14.72 -2.45 -2.87
C ARG A 271 -13.88 -2.09 -4.11
N GLY A 272 -14.03 -0.86 -4.61
CA GLY A 272 -13.24 -0.39 -5.76
C GLY A 272 -11.76 -0.29 -5.42
N HIS A 273 -11.43 0.25 -4.25
CA HIS A 273 -10.07 0.33 -3.74
C HIS A 273 -9.48 -1.05 -3.46
N MET A 274 -10.29 -1.99 -2.91
CA MET A 274 -9.86 -3.37 -2.71
C MET A 274 -9.43 -4.04 -4.02
N LEU A 275 -10.20 -3.87 -5.10
CA LEU A 275 -9.85 -4.41 -6.42
C LEU A 275 -8.60 -3.74 -6.99
N THR A 276 -8.44 -2.44 -6.82
CA THR A 276 -7.22 -1.73 -7.24
C THR A 276 -6.00 -2.22 -6.45
N THR A 277 -6.12 -2.37 -5.14
CA THR A 277 -5.06 -2.94 -4.29
C THR A 277 -4.74 -4.37 -4.71
N ALA A 278 -5.76 -5.20 -4.97
CA ALA A 278 -5.58 -6.57 -5.45
C ALA A 278 -4.81 -6.62 -6.78
N LEU A 279 -5.15 -5.75 -7.73
CA LEU A 279 -4.42 -5.65 -9.00
C LEU A 279 -2.95 -5.31 -8.77
N LEU A 280 -2.67 -4.23 -8.02
CA LEU A 280 -1.31 -3.76 -7.78
C LEU A 280 -0.45 -4.80 -7.04
N VAL A 281 -1.00 -5.41 -5.98
CA VAL A 281 -0.32 -6.45 -5.20
C VAL A 281 -0.10 -7.71 -6.05
N SER A 282 -1.08 -8.12 -6.87
CA SER A 282 -0.95 -9.28 -7.75
C SER A 282 0.14 -9.07 -8.80
N MET A 283 0.13 -7.94 -9.50
CA MET A 283 1.14 -7.63 -10.51
C MET A 283 2.54 -7.52 -9.91
N TRP A 284 2.65 -6.90 -8.73
CA TRP A 284 3.94 -6.82 -8.02
C TRP A 284 4.46 -8.20 -7.63
N THR A 285 3.61 -9.01 -6.99
CA THR A 285 4.00 -10.35 -6.49
C THR A 285 4.28 -11.32 -7.63
N PHE A 286 3.52 -11.26 -8.74
CA PHE A 286 3.72 -12.11 -9.91
C PHE A 286 5.13 -11.95 -10.52
N ASN A 287 5.67 -10.72 -10.50
CA ASN A 287 6.97 -10.39 -11.08
C ASN A 287 8.11 -10.41 -10.04
N LEU A 288 7.85 -10.87 -8.80
CA LEU A 288 8.81 -10.75 -7.72
C LEU A 288 9.97 -11.74 -7.87
N PHE A 289 11.20 -11.22 -7.93
CA PHE A 289 12.43 -12.00 -8.01
C PHE A 289 13.10 -12.22 -6.64
N THR A 290 12.74 -11.45 -5.62
CA THR A 290 13.37 -11.50 -4.28
C THR A 290 13.41 -12.89 -3.64
N PRO A 291 12.44 -13.81 -3.85
CA PRO A 291 12.50 -15.19 -3.35
C PRO A 291 13.77 -15.95 -3.76
N PHE A 292 14.39 -15.57 -4.90
CA PHE A 292 15.68 -16.12 -5.32
C PHE A 292 16.78 -15.95 -4.27
N LEU A 293 16.82 -14.82 -3.58
CA LEU A 293 17.83 -14.53 -2.56
C LEU A 293 17.67 -15.38 -1.28
N LEU A 294 16.48 -15.93 -1.05
CA LEU A 294 16.23 -16.80 0.09
C LEU A 294 16.58 -18.26 -0.23
N THR A 295 16.14 -18.76 -1.37
CA THR A 295 16.13 -20.20 -1.66
C THR A 295 16.84 -20.58 -2.96
N GLY A 296 17.19 -19.60 -3.83
CA GLY A 296 17.73 -19.89 -5.16
C GLY A 296 16.76 -20.65 -6.09
N GLY A 297 15.46 -20.69 -5.75
CA GLY A 297 14.45 -21.50 -6.44
C GLY A 297 14.29 -22.90 -5.87
N GLY A 298 15.17 -23.32 -4.93
CA GLY A 298 15.24 -24.66 -4.36
C GLY A 298 14.40 -24.88 -3.09
N PRO A 299 14.51 -26.07 -2.48
CA PRO A 299 15.08 -27.28 -3.07
C PRO A 299 14.22 -27.83 -4.23
N ASN A 300 14.84 -28.53 -5.16
CA ASN A 300 14.12 -29.22 -6.26
C ASN A 300 13.09 -28.34 -6.99
N TYR A 301 13.41 -27.07 -7.26
CA TYR A 301 12.54 -26.10 -7.92
C TYR A 301 11.22 -25.77 -7.20
N GLN A 302 11.09 -26.12 -5.91
CA GLN A 302 9.84 -25.93 -5.14
C GLN A 302 9.47 -24.47 -4.88
N THR A 303 10.41 -23.55 -5.07
CA THR A 303 10.20 -22.09 -4.94
C THR A 303 10.56 -21.35 -6.21
N GLU A 304 10.66 -22.08 -7.33
CA GLU A 304 10.99 -21.49 -8.61
C GLU A 304 9.79 -20.77 -9.22
N VAL A 305 9.57 -19.53 -8.81
CA VAL A 305 8.60 -18.67 -9.47
C VAL A 305 9.07 -18.28 -10.87
N LEU A 306 8.17 -17.91 -11.78
CA LEU A 306 8.49 -17.61 -13.18
C LEU A 306 9.64 -16.60 -13.36
N ALA A 307 9.75 -15.60 -12.50
CA ALA A 307 10.85 -14.64 -12.55
C ALA A 307 12.22 -15.33 -12.31
N ILE A 308 12.26 -16.34 -11.43
CA ILE A 308 13.46 -17.13 -11.16
C ILE A 308 13.75 -18.07 -12.34
N TYR A 309 12.72 -18.70 -12.89
CA TYR A 309 12.83 -19.56 -14.07
C TYR A 309 13.43 -18.79 -15.27
N VAL A 310 12.92 -17.60 -15.58
CA VAL A 310 13.46 -16.72 -16.63
C VAL A 310 14.93 -16.40 -16.38
N TYR A 311 15.28 -16.04 -15.14
CA TYR A 311 16.66 -15.74 -14.78
C TYR A 311 17.59 -16.96 -14.97
N ARG A 312 17.16 -18.12 -14.52
CA ARG A 312 17.94 -19.37 -14.66
C ARG A 312 18.16 -19.74 -16.11
N VAL A 313 17.13 -19.65 -16.94
CA VAL A 313 17.24 -19.98 -18.37
C VAL A 313 18.07 -18.92 -19.11
N GLY A 314 17.73 -17.64 -18.95
CA GLY A 314 18.41 -16.56 -19.67
C GLY A 314 19.87 -16.42 -19.22
N PHE A 315 20.09 -16.19 -17.93
CA PHE A 315 21.43 -15.90 -17.41
C PHE A 315 22.20 -17.15 -16.95
N GLY A 316 21.52 -18.11 -16.33
CA GLY A 316 22.15 -19.34 -15.84
C GLY A 316 22.57 -20.28 -16.97
N GLN A 317 21.71 -20.46 -17.98
CA GLN A 317 21.96 -21.32 -19.14
C GLN A 317 22.46 -20.55 -20.39
N GLY A 318 22.45 -19.22 -20.33
CA GLY A 318 22.84 -18.35 -21.44
C GLY A 318 21.90 -18.41 -22.64
N ASP A 319 20.66 -18.90 -22.49
CA ASP A 319 19.65 -19.02 -23.55
C ASP A 319 18.71 -17.79 -23.52
N PHE A 320 19.20 -16.68 -24.08
CA PHE A 320 18.46 -15.42 -24.05
C PHE A 320 17.22 -15.45 -24.96
N GLY A 321 17.29 -16.17 -26.09
CA GLY A 321 16.13 -16.34 -26.97
C GLY A 321 14.98 -17.00 -26.23
N PHE A 322 15.23 -18.14 -25.60
CA PHE A 322 14.21 -18.85 -24.84
C PHE A 322 13.76 -18.07 -23.57
N GLY A 323 14.71 -17.49 -22.82
CA GLY A 323 14.38 -16.66 -21.66
C GLY A 323 13.51 -15.45 -22.01
N SER A 324 13.78 -14.84 -23.17
CA SER A 324 12.98 -13.72 -23.69
C SER A 324 11.57 -14.15 -24.11
N ALA A 325 11.42 -15.33 -24.73
CA ALA A 325 10.12 -15.88 -25.06
C ALA A 325 9.27 -16.14 -23.78
N VAL A 326 9.87 -16.72 -22.74
CA VAL A 326 9.19 -16.92 -21.45
C VAL A 326 8.81 -15.58 -20.81
N SER A 327 9.68 -14.55 -20.90
CA SER A 327 9.38 -13.20 -20.42
C SER A 327 8.21 -12.57 -21.17
N ALA A 328 8.09 -12.82 -22.48
CA ALA A 328 6.96 -12.39 -23.28
C ALA A 328 5.66 -13.08 -22.85
N VAL A 329 5.69 -14.38 -22.54
CA VAL A 329 4.54 -15.10 -21.96
C VAL A 329 4.15 -14.51 -20.61
N MET A 330 5.12 -14.19 -19.74
CA MET A 330 4.85 -13.48 -18.47
C MET A 330 4.15 -12.14 -18.69
N LEU A 331 4.59 -11.37 -19.70
CA LEU A 331 3.95 -10.09 -20.07
C LEU A 331 2.49 -10.30 -20.47
N VAL A 332 2.21 -11.31 -21.30
CA VAL A 332 0.84 -11.66 -21.70
C VAL A 332 -0.02 -12.04 -20.51
N ILE A 333 0.51 -12.85 -19.57
CA ILE A 333 -0.20 -13.23 -18.34
C ILE A 333 -0.49 -11.99 -17.48
N ASN A 334 0.49 -11.08 -17.30
CA ASN A 334 0.28 -9.81 -16.60
C ASN A 334 -0.84 -8.97 -17.24
N LEU A 335 -0.86 -8.90 -18.59
CA LEU A 335 -1.91 -8.20 -19.32
C LEU A 335 -3.28 -8.84 -19.10
N ILE A 336 -3.37 -10.17 -19.12
CA ILE A 336 -4.61 -10.91 -18.81
C ILE A 336 -5.08 -10.60 -17.39
N ILE A 337 -4.18 -10.67 -16.40
CA ILE A 337 -4.48 -10.32 -15.01
C ILE A 337 -5.05 -8.89 -14.95
N ALA A 338 -4.37 -7.92 -15.56
CA ALA A 338 -4.82 -6.53 -15.59
C ALA A 338 -6.20 -6.37 -16.25
N LEU A 339 -6.43 -7.01 -17.40
CA LEU A 339 -7.70 -6.95 -18.11
C LEU A 339 -8.85 -7.58 -17.32
N VAL A 340 -8.61 -8.69 -16.62
CA VAL A 340 -9.61 -9.32 -15.73
C VAL A 340 -10.01 -8.34 -14.62
N TYR A 341 -9.05 -7.74 -13.93
CA TYR A 341 -9.33 -6.76 -12.87
C TYR A 341 -10.07 -5.52 -13.41
N PHE A 342 -9.65 -4.96 -14.55
CA PHE A 342 -10.33 -3.82 -15.17
C PHE A 342 -11.76 -4.17 -15.60
N ARG A 343 -12.00 -5.36 -16.11
CA ARG A 343 -13.34 -5.81 -16.48
C ARG A 343 -14.24 -5.91 -15.24
N VAL A 344 -13.75 -6.50 -14.16
CA VAL A 344 -14.48 -6.58 -12.88
C VAL A 344 -14.77 -5.19 -12.31
N LEU A 345 -13.82 -4.26 -12.37
CA LEU A 345 -14.01 -2.88 -11.93
C LEU A 345 -15.07 -2.16 -12.76
N ARG A 346 -15.05 -2.30 -14.09
CA ARG A 346 -15.99 -1.65 -15.01
C ARG A 346 -17.42 -2.15 -14.83
N ASP A 347 -17.61 -3.47 -14.73
CA ASP A 347 -18.93 -4.06 -14.59
C ASP A 347 -19.61 -3.66 -13.26
N ARG A 348 -18.81 -3.40 -12.24
CA ARG A 348 -19.33 -2.93 -10.94
C ARG A 348 -19.69 -1.45 -10.94
N ARG A 349 -19.00 -0.58 -11.71
CA ARG A 349 -19.38 0.84 -11.88
C ARG A 349 -20.72 1.02 -12.59
N LYS A 350 -21.13 0.07 -13.44
CA LYS A 350 -22.44 0.10 -14.13
C LYS A 350 -23.60 -0.33 -13.23
N LYS A 351 -23.33 -1.03 -12.13
CA LYS A 351 -24.35 -1.54 -11.20
C LYS A 351 -24.50 -0.68 -9.94
N SER A 352 -23.71 0.35 -9.78
CA SER A 352 -23.74 1.36 -8.72
C SER A 352 -24.31 2.67 -9.22
#